data_3819efaa4b920b9bf2b49ae9b5756842
#
_entry.id   3819efaa4b920b9bf2b49ae9b5756842
#
_cell.length_a   1.000
_cell.length_b   1.000
_cell.length_c   1.000
_cell.angle_alpha   90.00
_cell.angle_beta   90.00
_cell.angle_gamma   90.00
#
_symmetry.space_group_name_H-M   'P 1'
#
loop_
_entity.id
_entity.type
_entity.pdbx_description
1 polymer ?
#
loop_
_entity_poly.entity_id
_entity_poly.type
_entity_poly.pdbx_seq_one_letter_code
_entity_poly.pdbx_strand_id
1 'polypeptide(L)'
;MIRPGDTFSFNDRVGPRTVERGFREGQMIIGSLLLPSIGGGVCQTATTLFNNAFELGLPIVERHNHSFYISHYPMGRDATVSWGGPDFVFKNDLKTGILIKTRYSSSTLTFSFYGTNPGRRVVASTSERTNWRSPKTTYALDPYAPHGSVRTVAGSNEAGFDVTVTR
;
A
#
# COMPACT_ATOMS: atom_id res chain seq x y z
N MET A 1 -8.78 11.80 15.05
CA MET A 1 -7.58 12.06 15.88
C MET A 1 -7.14 10.74 16.50
N ILE A 2 -5.86 10.44 16.43
CA ILE A 2 -5.21 9.26 17.04
C ILE A 2 -4.58 9.73 18.34
N ARG A 3 -5.02 9.20 19.49
CA ARG A 3 -4.53 9.61 20.80
C ARG A 3 -3.14 9.03 21.07
N PRO A 4 -2.38 9.57 22.05
CA PRO A 4 -1.15 8.93 22.52
C PRO A 4 -1.40 7.46 22.90
N GLY A 5 -0.57 6.57 22.39
CA GLY A 5 -0.67 5.13 22.61
C GLY A 5 -1.63 4.36 21.70
N ASP A 6 -2.56 5.05 21.02
CA ASP A 6 -3.51 4.41 20.10
C ASP A 6 -2.80 3.91 18.82
N THR A 7 -3.38 2.90 18.19
CA THR A 7 -3.03 2.44 16.85
C THR A 7 -4.04 2.98 15.82
N PHE A 8 -3.55 3.20 14.61
CA PHE A 8 -4.37 3.45 13.43
C PHE A 8 -4.32 2.21 12.53
N SER A 9 -5.47 1.68 12.16
CA SER A 9 -5.63 0.66 11.13
C SER A 9 -6.28 1.29 9.90
N PHE A 10 -5.69 1.07 8.73
CA PHE A 10 -6.26 1.54 7.47
C PHE A 10 -7.58 0.80 7.17
N ASN A 11 -7.59 -0.52 7.38
CA ASN A 11 -8.78 -1.32 7.12
C ASN A 11 -9.94 -0.93 8.04
N ASP A 12 -9.71 -0.76 9.34
CA ASP A 12 -10.76 -0.33 10.28
C ASP A 12 -11.30 1.06 9.92
N ARG A 13 -10.42 1.96 9.50
CA ARG A 13 -10.83 3.33 9.18
C ARG A 13 -11.60 3.45 7.87
N VAL A 14 -11.19 2.70 6.86
CA VAL A 14 -11.78 2.75 5.52
C VAL A 14 -12.97 1.78 5.40
N GLY A 15 -12.91 0.62 6.03
CA GLY A 15 -13.94 -0.42 5.97
C GLY A 15 -13.97 -1.18 4.64
N PRO A 16 -15.00 -1.98 4.40
CA PRO A 16 -15.15 -2.76 3.18
C PRO A 16 -15.25 -1.85 1.94
N ARG A 17 -14.63 -2.31 0.84
CA ARG A 17 -14.58 -1.59 -0.43
C ARG A 17 -15.72 -2.09 -1.31
N THR A 18 -16.91 -1.52 -1.13
CA THR A 18 -18.11 -1.93 -1.86
C THR A 18 -18.70 -0.77 -2.65
N VAL A 19 -19.52 -1.10 -3.66
CA VAL A 19 -20.19 -0.08 -4.51
C VAL A 19 -21.11 0.81 -3.66
N GLU A 20 -21.82 0.24 -2.68
CA GLU A 20 -22.74 0.96 -1.78
C GLU A 20 -22.00 2.00 -0.93
N ARG A 21 -20.72 1.78 -0.67
CA ARG A 21 -19.85 2.73 0.03
C ARG A 21 -19.17 3.73 -0.92
N GLY A 22 -19.53 3.71 -2.19
CA GLY A 22 -19.04 4.65 -3.21
C GLY A 22 -17.72 4.23 -3.88
N PHE A 23 -17.21 3.01 -3.60
CA PHE A 23 -16.04 2.51 -4.31
C PHE A 23 -16.40 2.14 -5.74
N ARG A 24 -15.47 2.37 -6.64
CA ARG A 24 -15.59 2.09 -8.07
C ARG A 24 -14.56 1.06 -8.50
N GLU A 25 -14.78 0.53 -9.70
CA GLU A 25 -13.81 -0.33 -10.33
C GLU A 25 -12.51 0.42 -10.65
N GLY A 26 -11.40 -0.22 -10.42
CA GLY A 26 -10.05 0.25 -10.71
C GLY A 26 -9.10 -0.93 -10.77
N GLN A 27 -7.85 -0.69 -11.15
CA GLN A 27 -6.85 -1.74 -11.25
C GLN A 27 -6.44 -2.24 -9.87
N MET A 28 -6.53 -3.55 -9.67
CA MET A 28 -6.15 -4.25 -8.44
C MET A 28 -5.18 -5.38 -8.76
N ILE A 29 -4.20 -5.57 -7.89
CA ILE A 29 -3.29 -6.71 -7.95
C ILE A 29 -3.97 -7.88 -7.25
N ILE A 30 -4.29 -8.92 -7.99
CA ILE A 30 -4.86 -10.17 -7.48
C ILE A 30 -3.89 -11.30 -7.81
N GLY A 31 -3.19 -11.81 -6.78
CA GLY A 31 -2.07 -12.71 -6.99
C GLY A 31 -0.94 -12.01 -7.74
N SER A 32 -0.66 -12.45 -8.97
CA SER A 32 0.32 -11.84 -9.88
C SER A 32 -0.30 -11.09 -11.06
N LEU A 33 -1.62 -10.93 -11.08
CA LEU A 33 -2.36 -10.31 -12.18
C LEU A 33 -2.86 -8.92 -11.78
N LEU A 34 -2.88 -8.01 -12.75
CA LEU A 34 -3.50 -6.70 -12.62
C LEU A 34 -4.89 -6.78 -13.29
N LEU A 35 -5.93 -6.80 -12.47
CA LEU A 35 -7.31 -7.00 -12.93
C LEU A 35 -8.20 -5.85 -12.44
N PRO A 36 -9.25 -5.49 -13.21
CA PRO A 36 -10.28 -4.57 -12.73
C PRO A 36 -11.03 -5.18 -11.53
N SER A 37 -11.17 -4.42 -10.46
CA SER A 37 -11.94 -4.83 -9.27
C SER A 37 -12.45 -3.62 -8.50
N ILE A 38 -13.58 -3.78 -7.78
CA ILE A 38 -14.11 -2.72 -6.91
C ILE A 38 -13.09 -2.41 -5.81
N GLY A 39 -12.78 -1.13 -5.66
CA GLY A 39 -11.76 -0.65 -4.72
C GLY A 39 -10.33 -0.72 -5.26
N GLY A 40 -10.15 -0.97 -6.55
CA GLY A 40 -8.84 -0.83 -7.20
C GLY A 40 -8.24 0.56 -6.98
N GLY A 41 -6.92 0.63 -6.79
CA GLY A 41 -6.20 1.88 -6.47
C GLY A 41 -6.11 2.22 -4.98
N VAL A 42 -6.81 1.54 -4.08
CA VAL A 42 -6.79 1.83 -2.63
C VAL A 42 -5.38 1.66 -2.03
N CYS A 43 -4.56 0.76 -2.56
CA CYS A 43 -3.17 0.60 -2.13
C CYS A 43 -2.31 1.85 -2.38
N GLN A 44 -2.62 2.64 -3.41
CA GLN A 44 -1.99 3.96 -3.63
C GLN A 44 -2.24 4.88 -2.43
N THR A 45 -3.46 4.90 -1.92
CA THR A 45 -3.86 5.67 -0.74
C THR A 45 -3.13 5.19 0.52
N ALA A 46 -3.08 3.88 0.74
CA ALA A 46 -2.37 3.27 1.87
C ALA A 46 -0.86 3.53 1.80
N THR A 47 -0.25 3.42 0.61
CA THR A 47 1.17 3.71 0.39
C THR A 47 1.49 5.18 0.71
N THR A 48 0.64 6.12 0.28
CA THR A 48 0.84 7.54 0.60
C THR A 48 0.80 7.77 2.11
N LEU A 49 -0.17 7.19 2.80
CA LEU A 49 -0.32 7.33 4.24
C LEU A 49 0.82 6.63 5.02
N PHE A 50 1.27 5.46 4.54
CA PHE A 50 2.43 4.77 5.10
C PHE A 50 3.69 5.66 5.06
N ASN A 51 3.94 6.33 3.94
CA ASN A 51 5.09 7.20 3.81
C ASN A 51 5.05 8.38 4.80
N ASN A 52 3.87 8.95 5.08
CA ASN A 52 3.74 9.95 6.15
C ASN A 52 4.13 9.39 7.53
N ALA A 53 3.62 8.22 7.91
CA ALA A 53 3.96 7.58 9.16
C ALA A 53 5.44 7.17 9.23
N PHE A 54 5.98 6.68 8.11
CA PHE A 54 7.39 6.32 7.98
C PHE A 54 8.31 7.53 8.20
N GLU A 55 8.06 8.64 7.54
CA GLU A 55 8.89 9.87 7.62
C GLU A 55 8.77 10.59 8.97
N LEU A 56 7.65 10.40 9.68
CA LEU A 56 7.49 10.86 11.06
C LEU A 56 8.14 9.92 12.09
N GLY A 57 8.68 8.78 11.68
CA GLY A 57 9.29 7.79 12.57
C GLY A 57 8.28 7.13 13.50
N LEU A 58 7.00 7.07 13.14
CA LEU A 58 6.00 6.39 13.95
C LEU A 58 6.18 4.87 13.85
N PRO A 59 6.04 4.10 14.95
CA PRO A 59 6.13 2.65 14.90
C PRO A 59 5.14 2.05 13.92
N ILE A 60 5.63 1.29 12.95
CA ILE A 60 4.82 0.52 12.01
C ILE A 60 4.53 -0.83 12.65
N VAL A 61 3.26 -1.12 12.88
CA VAL A 61 2.79 -2.36 13.51
C VAL A 61 2.55 -3.44 12.47
N GLU A 62 1.95 -3.05 11.33
CA GLU A 62 1.70 -3.95 10.21
C GLU A 62 1.89 -3.20 8.89
N ARG A 63 2.57 -3.84 7.96
CA ARG A 63 2.74 -3.37 6.58
C ARG A 63 3.17 -4.52 5.69
N HIS A 64 2.57 -4.63 4.53
CA HIS A 64 2.90 -5.62 3.51
C HIS A 64 3.30 -4.91 2.21
N ASN A 65 4.31 -5.44 1.52
CA ASN A 65 4.65 -5.00 0.18
C ASN A 65 3.76 -5.67 -0.87
N HIS A 66 3.71 -5.12 -2.08
CA HIS A 66 3.03 -5.77 -3.19
C HIS A 66 3.80 -7.00 -3.67
N SER A 67 3.10 -7.91 -4.35
CA SER A 67 3.68 -9.13 -4.93
C SER A 67 4.59 -8.85 -6.13
N PHE A 68 4.58 -7.64 -6.69
CA PHE A 68 5.49 -7.18 -7.71
C PHE A 68 5.89 -5.72 -7.51
N TYR A 69 7.01 -5.33 -8.12
CA TYR A 69 7.55 -3.99 -7.99
C TYR A 69 6.71 -2.97 -8.76
N ILE A 70 6.40 -1.87 -8.11
CA ILE A 70 5.64 -0.74 -8.67
C ILE A 70 6.58 0.48 -8.66
N SER A 71 7.11 0.82 -9.82
CA SER A 71 8.21 1.79 -9.97
C SER A 71 7.87 3.22 -9.57
N HIS A 72 6.59 3.61 -9.55
CA HIS A 72 6.19 4.95 -9.12
C HIS A 72 6.09 5.13 -7.61
N TYR A 73 6.22 4.05 -6.82
CA TYR A 73 6.38 4.16 -5.37
C TYR A 73 7.86 4.29 -4.98
N PRO A 74 8.18 4.98 -3.88
CA PRO A 74 9.52 4.92 -3.34
C PRO A 74 9.93 3.47 -3.07
N MET A 75 11.08 3.06 -3.56
CA MET A 75 11.55 1.67 -3.52
C MET A 75 11.55 1.13 -2.08
N GLY A 76 10.91 -0.04 -1.88
CA GLY A 76 10.74 -0.67 -0.57
C GLY A 76 9.75 0.04 0.37
N ARG A 77 9.03 1.05 -0.11
CA ARG A 77 8.14 1.88 0.71
C ARG A 77 6.69 1.93 0.17
N ASP A 78 6.22 0.80 -0.34
CA ASP A 78 4.83 0.57 -0.73
C ASP A 78 4.04 -0.08 0.41
N ALA A 79 2.72 -0.03 0.36
CA ALA A 79 1.84 -0.68 1.33
C ALA A 79 0.62 -1.28 0.63
N THR A 80 0.49 -2.61 0.73
CA THR A 80 -0.67 -3.36 0.26
C THR A 80 -1.73 -3.45 1.34
N VAL A 81 -2.97 -3.21 0.96
CA VAL A 81 -4.13 -3.37 1.84
C VAL A 81 -5.27 -4.06 1.10
N SER A 82 -5.99 -4.94 1.80
CA SER A 82 -7.25 -5.52 1.34
C SER A 82 -8.19 -5.76 2.51
N TRP A 83 -9.50 -5.65 2.27
CA TRP A 83 -10.47 -5.92 3.34
C TRP A 83 -10.48 -7.41 3.69
N GLY A 84 -10.31 -7.70 4.98
CA GLY A 84 -10.18 -9.08 5.46
C GLY A 84 -8.82 -9.75 5.18
N GLY A 85 -7.83 -9.00 4.73
CA GLY A 85 -6.47 -9.44 4.46
C GLY A 85 -5.43 -8.43 4.94
N PRO A 86 -4.35 -8.18 4.18
CA PRO A 86 -3.27 -7.28 4.58
C PRO A 86 -3.78 -5.91 5.00
N ASP A 87 -3.17 -5.34 6.04
CA ASP A 87 -3.47 -4.00 6.54
C ASP A 87 -2.21 -3.12 6.60
N PHE A 88 -2.44 -1.84 6.77
CA PHE A 88 -1.44 -0.89 7.17
C PHE A 88 -1.80 -0.34 8.55
N VAL A 89 -0.98 -0.67 9.54
CA VAL A 89 -1.20 -0.29 10.93
C VAL A 89 0.04 0.43 11.49
N PHE A 90 -0.16 1.58 12.10
CA PHE A 90 0.89 2.28 12.83
C PHE A 90 0.41 2.73 14.22
N LYS A 91 1.34 2.99 15.11
CA LYS A 91 1.06 3.44 16.48
C LYS A 91 1.47 4.91 16.66
N ASN A 92 0.64 5.67 17.37
CA ASN A 92 1.03 6.97 17.86
C ASN A 92 1.82 6.81 19.17
N ASP A 93 3.14 6.86 19.10
CA ASP A 93 4.05 6.82 20.26
C ASP A 93 4.41 8.20 20.81
N LEU A 94 3.79 9.26 20.27
CA LEU A 94 3.99 10.62 20.73
C LEU A 94 3.20 10.89 22.02
N LYS A 95 3.61 11.94 22.75
CA LYS A 95 2.89 12.40 23.95
C LYS A 95 1.62 13.19 23.63
N THR A 96 1.39 13.54 22.38
CA THR A 96 0.25 14.32 21.89
C THR A 96 -0.50 13.59 20.79
N GLY A 97 -1.75 14.00 20.57
CA GLY A 97 -2.57 13.43 19.52
C GLY A 97 -2.08 13.78 18.10
N ILE A 98 -2.33 12.89 17.16
CA ILE A 98 -2.12 13.10 15.71
C ILE A 98 -3.47 13.30 15.04
N LEU A 99 -3.65 14.43 14.35
CA LEU A 99 -4.78 14.68 13.48
C LEU A 99 -4.37 14.46 12.03
N ILE A 100 -5.01 13.52 11.34
CA ILE A 100 -4.85 13.31 9.90
C ILE A 100 -5.92 14.13 9.18
N LYS A 101 -5.50 15.02 8.29
CA LYS A 101 -6.38 15.70 7.35
C LYS A 101 -6.11 15.22 5.94
N THR A 102 -7.17 15.04 5.18
CA THR A 102 -7.12 14.67 3.77
C THR A 102 -7.59 15.84 2.92
N ARG A 103 -6.94 16.03 1.79
CA ARG A 103 -7.35 16.96 0.73
C ARG A 103 -7.25 16.20 -0.59
N TYR A 104 -8.23 16.35 -1.46
CA TYR A 104 -8.24 15.72 -2.76
C TYR A 104 -8.69 16.69 -3.86
N SER A 105 -8.28 16.39 -5.07
CA SER A 105 -8.74 16.98 -6.31
C SER A 105 -9.12 15.86 -7.30
N SER A 106 -9.38 16.21 -8.55
CA SER A 106 -9.61 15.21 -9.62
C SER A 106 -8.40 14.31 -9.90
N SER A 107 -7.19 14.74 -9.53
CA SER A 107 -5.94 14.03 -9.86
C SER A 107 -4.99 13.83 -8.69
N THR A 108 -5.29 14.38 -7.51
CA THR A 108 -4.38 14.34 -6.37
C THR A 108 -5.08 13.98 -5.08
N LEU A 109 -4.38 13.27 -4.20
CA LEU A 109 -4.77 13.01 -2.82
C LEU A 109 -3.58 13.36 -1.92
N THR A 110 -3.84 14.21 -0.93
CA THR A 110 -2.83 14.64 0.04
C THR A 110 -3.26 14.26 1.44
N PHE A 111 -2.35 13.67 2.20
CA PHE A 111 -2.47 13.48 3.64
C PHE A 111 -1.55 14.44 4.37
N SER A 112 -2.09 15.10 5.37
CA SER A 112 -1.32 15.98 6.28
C SER A 112 -1.52 15.52 7.70
N PHE A 113 -0.41 15.26 8.40
CA PHE A 113 -0.41 14.92 9.81
C PHE A 113 -0.11 16.16 10.62
N TYR A 114 -0.99 16.47 11.55
CA TYR A 114 -0.86 17.61 12.48
C TYR A 114 -0.71 17.10 13.89
N GLY A 115 0.26 17.62 14.62
CA GLY A 115 0.55 17.28 15.99
C GLY A 115 1.72 18.10 16.50
N THR A 116 2.16 17.83 17.72
CA THR A 116 3.36 18.47 18.29
C THR A 116 4.60 17.71 17.84
N ASN A 117 5.52 18.39 17.20
CA ASN A 117 6.81 17.80 16.85
C ASN A 117 7.67 17.68 18.11
N PRO A 118 8.08 16.46 18.53
CA PRO A 118 8.92 16.25 19.71
C PRO A 118 10.41 16.53 19.45
N GLY A 119 10.75 17.11 18.29
CA GLY A 119 12.15 17.26 17.85
C GLY A 119 12.72 16.00 17.19
N ARG A 120 11.91 14.98 16.91
CA ARG A 120 12.34 13.76 16.22
C ARG A 120 12.84 14.09 14.82
N ARG A 121 14.05 13.64 14.52
CA ARG A 121 14.62 13.67 13.18
C ARG A 121 14.71 12.25 12.65
N VAL A 122 14.11 12.00 11.51
CA VAL A 122 14.15 10.71 10.84
C VAL A 122 15.06 10.82 9.63
N VAL A 123 15.98 9.87 9.50
CA VAL A 123 16.86 9.72 8.36
C VAL A 123 16.62 8.31 7.82
N ALA A 124 16.31 8.20 6.55
CA ALA A 124 16.10 6.91 5.89
C ALA A 124 17.20 6.62 4.89
N SER A 125 17.57 5.36 4.76
CA SER A 125 18.46 4.86 3.73
C SER A 125 17.82 3.65 3.05
N THR A 126 18.11 3.48 1.77
CA THR A 126 17.64 2.34 0.96
C THR A 126 18.87 1.61 0.43
N SER A 127 18.93 0.28 0.60
CA SER A 127 20.01 -0.53 0.09
C SER A 127 19.97 -0.64 -1.43
N GLU A 128 21.07 -1.12 -2.02
CA GLU A 128 21.06 -1.65 -3.38
C GLU A 128 20.10 -2.84 -3.49
N ARG A 129 19.67 -3.14 -4.72
CA ARG A 129 18.84 -4.30 -5.04
C ARG A 129 19.70 -5.56 -5.01
N THR A 130 19.22 -6.57 -4.30
CA THR A 130 19.92 -7.86 -4.13
C THR A 130 19.01 -9.03 -4.42
N ASN A 131 19.53 -10.24 -4.44
CA ASN A 131 18.75 -11.49 -4.57
C ASN A 131 17.77 -11.47 -5.76
N TRP A 132 18.27 -11.13 -6.93
CA TRP A 132 17.47 -11.06 -8.14
C TRP A 132 16.84 -12.41 -8.50
N ARG A 133 15.54 -12.39 -8.86
CA ARG A 133 14.76 -13.55 -9.24
C ARG A 133 14.10 -13.31 -10.59
N SER A 134 14.24 -14.26 -11.50
CA SER A 134 13.56 -14.20 -12.80
C SER A 134 12.03 -14.18 -12.63
N PRO A 135 11.31 -13.46 -13.50
CA PRO A 135 9.85 -13.49 -13.53
C PRO A 135 9.36 -14.92 -13.73
N LYS A 136 8.25 -15.27 -13.08
CA LYS A 136 7.59 -16.57 -13.25
C LYS A 136 6.29 -16.40 -14.01
N THR A 137 6.05 -17.27 -14.98
CA THR A 137 4.73 -17.39 -15.60
C THR A 137 3.77 -18.03 -14.61
N THR A 138 2.64 -17.38 -14.36
CA THR A 138 1.57 -17.89 -13.52
C THR A 138 0.34 -18.13 -14.37
N TYR A 139 -0.33 -19.25 -14.16
CA TYR A 139 -1.58 -19.55 -14.84
C TYR A 139 -2.75 -19.27 -13.88
N ALA A 140 -3.74 -18.55 -14.36
CA ALA A 140 -5.01 -18.33 -13.67
C ALA A 140 -6.15 -18.85 -14.54
N LEU A 141 -7.12 -19.52 -13.91
CA LEU A 141 -8.32 -19.98 -14.60
C LEU A 141 -9.20 -18.76 -14.91
N ASP A 142 -9.59 -18.61 -16.16
CA ASP A 142 -10.64 -17.66 -16.58
C ASP A 142 -11.93 -18.45 -16.82
N PRO A 143 -12.92 -18.39 -15.90
CA PRO A 143 -14.15 -19.17 -16.03
C PRO A 143 -15.05 -18.74 -17.19
N TYR A 144 -14.75 -17.59 -17.80
CA TYR A 144 -15.50 -17.03 -18.92
C TYR A 144 -14.83 -17.26 -20.28
N ALA A 145 -13.60 -17.80 -20.26
CA ALA A 145 -12.88 -18.09 -21.51
C ALA A 145 -13.36 -19.41 -22.14
N PRO A 146 -13.38 -19.53 -23.48
CA PRO A 146 -13.68 -20.77 -24.14
C PRO A 146 -12.76 -21.91 -23.69
N HIS A 147 -13.31 -23.12 -23.53
CA HIS A 147 -12.54 -24.28 -23.11
C HIS A 147 -11.32 -24.52 -24.01
N GLY A 148 -10.15 -24.72 -23.40
CA GLY A 148 -8.89 -24.92 -24.11
C GLY A 148 -8.23 -23.67 -24.67
N SER A 149 -8.84 -22.50 -24.52
CA SER A 149 -8.21 -21.23 -24.91
C SER A 149 -7.16 -20.78 -23.88
N VAL A 150 -6.08 -20.17 -24.34
CA VAL A 150 -5.05 -19.54 -23.51
C VAL A 150 -4.90 -18.10 -23.96
N ARG A 151 -5.05 -17.16 -23.04
CA ARG A 151 -4.78 -15.74 -23.28
C ARG A 151 -3.61 -15.29 -22.42
N THR A 152 -2.58 -14.77 -23.04
CA THR A 152 -1.48 -14.14 -22.30
C THR A 152 -1.85 -12.71 -21.96
N VAL A 153 -1.86 -12.41 -20.67
CA VAL A 153 -1.99 -11.03 -20.16
C VAL A 153 -0.60 -10.59 -19.72
N ALA A 154 -0.18 -9.41 -20.18
CA ALA A 154 1.08 -8.85 -19.78
C ALA A 154 1.05 -8.58 -18.26
N GLY A 155 1.86 -9.33 -17.51
CA GLY A 155 2.25 -9.00 -16.16
C GLY A 155 3.45 -8.06 -16.16
N SER A 156 3.96 -7.70 -14.98
CA SER A 156 5.27 -7.07 -14.90
C SER A 156 6.31 -8.12 -15.30
N ASN A 157 7.01 -7.89 -16.40
CA ASN A 157 8.15 -8.73 -16.82
C ASN A 157 9.43 -8.39 -16.03
N GLU A 158 9.30 -7.63 -14.95
CA GLU A 158 10.43 -7.22 -14.13
C GLU A 158 10.88 -8.37 -13.21
N ALA A 159 12.18 -8.52 -13.07
CA ALA A 159 12.77 -9.44 -12.13
C ALA A 159 12.43 -9.02 -10.68
N GLY A 160 12.13 -10.00 -9.84
CA GLY A 160 12.00 -9.77 -8.40
C GLY A 160 13.37 -9.49 -7.77
N PHE A 161 13.40 -8.74 -6.69
CA PHE A 161 14.62 -8.42 -5.93
C PHE A 161 14.28 -8.16 -4.47
N ASP A 162 15.29 -8.18 -3.63
CA ASP A 162 15.20 -7.77 -2.24
C ASP A 162 15.80 -6.37 -2.08
N VAL A 163 15.19 -5.56 -1.22
CA VAL A 163 15.67 -4.24 -0.82
C VAL A 163 15.40 -4.04 0.67
N THR A 164 16.36 -3.46 1.38
CA THR A 164 16.21 -3.09 2.78
C THR A 164 16.10 -1.58 2.90
N VAL A 165 15.05 -1.12 3.56
CA VAL A 165 14.87 0.29 3.90
C VAL A 165 14.98 0.43 5.42
N THR A 166 15.94 1.27 5.85
CA THR A 166 16.20 1.55 7.28
C THR A 166 15.85 3.01 7.58
N ARG A 167 15.40 3.24 8.80
CA ARG A 167 15.13 4.59 9.32
C ARG A 167 15.51 4.70 10.80
#